data_95f95b7e62253df1b138be00db6eff85
#
_entry.id   95f95b7e62253df1b138be00db6eff85
#
_cell.length_a   1.000
_cell.length_b   1.000
_cell.length_c   1.000
_cell.angle_alpha   90.00
_cell.angle_beta   90.00
_cell.angle_gamma   90.00
#
_symmetry.space_group_name_H-M   'P 1'
#
loop_
_entity.id
_entity.type
_entity.pdbx_description
1 polymer ?
#
loop_
_entity_poly.entity_id
_entity_poly.type
_entity_poly.pdbx_seq_one_letter_code
_entity_poly.pdbx_strand_id
1 'polypeptide(L)'
;VFSPPAEGNPEIKQIQEDLQQEKIDNEQEPDRKKQALKEIIADYNRQYGTNHVIEEFDSYYQDIQQRIKDQQYSNQDYPHANKIDITIVVDMLLTGFDSKFLNTLYVDKKLIYHHLIQAFSRTNRILNDTKPYGNILDFRGQQSAVDEAIALFSGGDKDVARRIWLV
;
A
#
# COMPACT_ATOMS: atom_id res chain seq x y z
N VAL A 1 -22.91 10.92 9.03
CA VAL A 1 -22.62 10.12 10.25
C VAL A 1 -22.63 8.66 9.83
N PHE A 2 -21.46 8.04 9.76
CA PHE A 2 -21.38 6.61 9.47
C PHE A 2 -21.79 5.85 10.72
N SER A 3 -22.85 5.06 10.62
CA SER A 3 -23.11 4.06 11.62
C SER A 3 -22.14 2.89 11.40
N PRO A 4 -21.43 2.43 12.43
CA PRO A 4 -20.65 1.22 12.29
C PRO A 4 -21.59 0.06 11.91
N PRO A 5 -21.15 -0.88 11.07
CA PRO A 5 -21.95 -2.06 10.75
C PRO A 5 -22.27 -2.83 12.02
N ALA A 6 -23.44 -3.47 12.01
CA ALA A 6 -23.98 -4.17 13.18
C ALA A 6 -22.98 -5.20 13.73
N GLU A 7 -22.85 -5.22 15.06
CA GLU A 7 -22.11 -6.27 15.78
C GLU A 7 -22.61 -7.63 15.33
N GLY A 8 -21.75 -8.43 14.71
CA GLY A 8 -22.08 -9.78 14.23
C GLY A 8 -21.75 -10.07 12.76
N ASN A 9 -21.27 -9.08 12.00
CA ASN A 9 -20.80 -9.36 10.64
C ASN A 9 -19.51 -10.20 10.70
N PRO A 10 -19.49 -11.41 10.09
CA PRO A 10 -18.31 -12.29 10.10
C PRO A 10 -17.06 -11.62 9.51
N GLU A 11 -17.20 -10.66 8.59
CA GLU A 11 -16.08 -9.90 8.03
C GLU A 11 -15.44 -8.97 9.06
N ILE A 12 -16.25 -8.32 9.90
CA ILE A 12 -15.74 -7.44 10.97
C ILE A 12 -15.01 -8.26 12.02
N LYS A 13 -15.55 -9.42 12.36
CA LYS A 13 -14.92 -10.33 13.31
C LYS A 13 -13.55 -10.78 12.80
N GLN A 14 -13.45 -11.15 11.54
CA GLN A 14 -12.19 -11.56 10.94
C GLN A 14 -11.16 -10.41 10.90
N ILE A 15 -11.59 -9.18 10.60
CA ILE A 15 -10.70 -8.00 10.64
C ILE A 15 -10.22 -7.74 12.07
N GLN A 16 -11.09 -7.88 13.08
CA GLN A 16 -10.67 -7.73 14.47
C GLN A 16 -9.70 -8.81 14.90
N GLU A 17 -9.91 -10.06 14.48
CA GLU A 17 -8.99 -11.17 14.72
C GLU A 17 -7.63 -10.93 14.03
N ASP A 18 -7.62 -10.46 12.77
CA ASP A 18 -6.40 -10.14 12.03
C ASP A 18 -5.62 -8.99 12.71
N LEU A 19 -6.31 -7.93 13.16
CA LEU A 19 -5.69 -6.82 13.89
C LEU A 19 -5.13 -7.25 15.25
N GLN A 20 -5.83 -8.13 15.92
CA GLN A 20 -5.36 -8.67 17.21
C GLN A 20 -4.14 -9.57 17.01
N GLN A 21 -4.14 -10.39 15.97
CA GLN A 21 -2.99 -11.22 15.60
C GLN A 21 -1.78 -10.38 15.22
N GLU A 22 -1.96 -9.34 14.41
CA GLU A 22 -0.90 -8.38 14.07
C GLU A 22 -0.29 -7.72 15.31
N LYS A 23 -1.13 -7.35 16.29
CA LYS A 23 -0.66 -6.77 17.54
C LYS A 23 0.19 -7.77 18.32
N ILE A 24 -0.29 -9.01 18.44
CA ILE A 24 0.45 -10.09 19.11
C ILE A 24 1.77 -10.34 18.40
N ASP A 25 1.74 -10.44 17.06
CA ASP A 25 2.94 -10.67 16.25
C ASP A 25 3.93 -9.50 16.37
N ASN A 26 3.45 -8.26 16.51
CA ASN A 26 4.29 -7.09 16.70
C ASN A 26 4.97 -7.05 18.08
N GLU A 27 4.35 -7.63 19.10
CA GLU A 27 4.91 -7.75 20.45
C GLU A 27 5.87 -8.93 20.59
N GLN A 28 5.86 -9.89 19.64
CA GLN A 28 6.75 -11.04 19.67
C GLN A 28 8.14 -10.70 19.10
N GLU A 29 9.18 -11.18 19.81
CA GLU A 29 10.58 -11.12 19.38
C GLU A 29 11.06 -9.72 18.91
N PRO A 30 10.93 -8.66 19.73
CA PRO A 30 11.30 -7.30 19.31
C PRO A 30 12.79 -7.18 18.93
N ASP A 31 13.67 -7.90 19.59
CA ASP A 31 15.11 -7.89 19.31
C ASP A 31 15.43 -8.53 17.95
N ARG A 32 14.74 -9.62 17.60
CA ARG A 32 14.90 -10.26 16.28
C ARG A 32 14.39 -9.34 15.15
N LYS A 33 13.26 -8.69 15.34
CA LYS A 33 12.72 -7.72 14.37
C LYS A 33 13.65 -6.52 14.22
N LYS A 34 14.18 -6.01 15.30
CA LYS A 34 15.16 -4.94 15.29
C LYS A 34 16.44 -5.35 14.56
N GLN A 35 16.91 -6.56 14.78
CA GLN A 35 18.08 -7.09 14.09
C GLN A 35 17.82 -7.25 12.58
N ALA A 36 16.68 -7.83 12.19
CA ALA A 36 16.29 -7.94 10.79
C ALA A 36 16.20 -6.58 10.09
N LEU A 37 15.63 -5.57 10.76
CA LEU A 37 15.56 -4.21 10.23
C LEU A 37 16.95 -3.59 10.04
N LYS A 38 17.89 -3.83 10.96
CA LYS A 38 19.30 -3.38 10.80
C LYS A 38 19.95 -4.01 9.56
N GLU A 39 19.71 -5.29 9.31
CA GLU A 39 20.22 -6.00 8.14
C GLU A 39 19.64 -5.44 6.85
N ILE A 40 18.32 -5.16 6.83
CA ILE A 40 17.62 -4.53 5.70
C ILE A 40 18.20 -3.14 5.41
N ILE A 41 18.41 -2.32 6.45
CA ILE A 41 18.98 -0.97 6.29
C ILE A 41 20.42 -1.06 5.78
N ALA A 42 21.21 -2.01 6.28
CA ALA A 42 22.60 -2.21 5.82
C ALA A 42 22.64 -2.63 4.34
N ASP A 43 21.72 -3.47 3.91
CA ASP A 43 21.59 -3.89 2.52
C ASP A 43 21.18 -2.73 1.61
N TYR A 44 20.21 -1.94 2.06
CA TYR A 44 19.79 -0.72 1.39
C TYR A 44 20.94 0.28 1.22
N ASN A 45 21.70 0.53 2.29
CA ASN A 45 22.85 1.43 2.25
C ASN A 45 23.90 0.96 1.23
N ARG A 46 24.15 -0.35 1.16
CA ARG A 46 25.09 -0.93 0.22
C ARG A 46 24.62 -0.76 -1.22
N GLN A 47 23.32 -0.94 -1.46
CA GLN A 47 22.76 -0.84 -2.80
C GLN A 47 22.70 0.61 -3.30
N TYR A 48 22.34 1.55 -2.44
CA TYR A 48 22.08 2.94 -2.83
C TYR A 48 23.19 3.93 -2.45
N GLY A 49 24.26 3.44 -1.79
CA GLY A 49 25.37 4.29 -1.36
C GLY A 49 25.00 5.28 -0.27
N THR A 50 24.05 4.89 0.61
CA THR A 50 23.58 5.70 1.73
C THR A 50 24.21 5.25 3.05
N ASN A 51 23.90 5.94 4.16
CA ASN A 51 24.46 5.68 5.49
C ASN A 51 23.40 5.72 6.59
N HIS A 52 22.18 5.30 6.29
CA HIS A 52 21.10 5.28 7.26
C HIS A 52 21.38 4.32 8.43
N VAL A 53 20.86 4.66 9.60
CA VAL A 53 20.93 3.84 10.80
C VAL A 53 19.53 3.66 11.41
N ILE A 54 19.35 2.61 12.19
CA ILE A 54 18.02 2.30 12.75
C ILE A 54 17.55 3.36 13.74
N GLU A 55 18.47 4.03 14.40
CA GLU A 55 18.21 5.12 15.34
C GLU A 55 17.62 6.37 14.66
N GLU A 56 17.85 6.50 13.34
CA GLU A 56 17.33 7.56 12.47
C GLU A 56 16.36 6.98 11.43
N PHE A 57 15.46 6.11 11.84
CA PHE A 57 14.53 5.39 10.97
C PHE A 57 13.70 6.32 10.08
N ASP A 58 13.31 7.49 10.56
CA ASP A 58 12.55 8.46 9.79
C ASP A 58 13.31 8.94 8.56
N SER A 59 14.62 9.14 8.66
CA SER A 59 15.48 9.53 7.53
C SER A 59 15.53 8.43 6.46
N TYR A 60 15.70 7.17 6.89
CA TYR A 60 15.64 6.00 6.02
C TYR A 60 14.28 5.89 5.32
N TYR A 61 13.19 6.05 6.07
CA TYR A 61 11.84 5.95 5.56
C TYR A 61 11.51 7.05 4.54
N GLN A 62 11.96 8.29 4.78
CA GLN A 62 11.79 9.40 3.85
C GLN A 62 12.55 9.18 2.55
N ASP A 63 13.79 8.66 2.60
CA ASP A 63 14.59 8.36 1.40
C ASP A 63 13.90 7.28 0.54
N ILE A 64 13.41 6.20 1.16
CA ILE A 64 12.63 5.18 0.45
C ILE A 64 11.39 5.79 -0.21
N GLN A 65 10.60 6.56 0.54
CA GLN A 65 9.40 7.19 0.00
C GLN A 65 9.71 8.07 -1.21
N GLN A 66 10.76 8.86 -1.13
CA GLN A 66 11.17 9.74 -2.21
C GLN A 66 11.61 8.95 -3.45
N ARG A 67 12.35 7.86 -3.28
CA ARG A 67 12.74 6.97 -4.38
C ARG A 67 11.57 6.31 -5.07
N ILE A 68 10.59 5.84 -4.30
CA ILE A 68 9.40 5.19 -4.84
C ILE A 68 8.48 6.22 -5.51
N LYS A 69 8.27 7.36 -4.85
CA LYS A 69 7.29 8.36 -5.25
C LYS A 69 7.70 9.13 -6.50
N ASP A 70 8.88 9.69 -6.46
CA ASP A 70 9.32 10.67 -7.47
C ASP A 70 10.17 10.01 -8.54
N GLN A 71 10.55 8.74 -8.34
CA GLN A 71 11.62 8.15 -9.11
C GLN A 71 12.69 9.22 -9.33
N GLN A 72 13.26 9.71 -8.26
CA GLN A 72 14.16 10.85 -8.15
C GLN A 72 15.23 10.87 -9.25
N TYR A 73 15.32 9.79 -9.97
CA TYR A 73 16.24 9.55 -11.07
C TYR A 73 15.44 9.20 -12.32
N SER A 74 15.73 9.85 -13.41
CA SER A 74 15.13 9.56 -14.71
C SER A 74 15.24 8.06 -15.02
N ASN A 75 14.14 7.44 -15.37
CA ASN A 75 14.07 6.00 -15.65
C ASN A 75 14.94 5.58 -16.83
N GLN A 76 15.33 6.52 -17.70
CA GLN A 76 16.12 6.23 -18.88
C GLN A 76 17.62 6.14 -18.60
N ASP A 77 18.12 6.94 -17.66
CA ASP A 77 19.56 7.14 -17.46
C ASP A 77 20.15 6.41 -16.24
N TYR A 78 19.28 5.76 -15.42
CA TYR A 78 19.74 5.08 -14.22
C TYR A 78 19.85 3.57 -14.40
N PRO A 79 20.94 2.96 -13.93
CA PRO A 79 21.07 1.51 -13.91
C PRO A 79 19.88 0.88 -13.17
N HIS A 80 19.36 -0.22 -13.70
CA HIS A 80 18.24 -0.94 -13.10
C HIS A 80 18.49 -1.28 -11.62
N ALA A 81 19.74 -1.56 -11.25
CA ALA A 81 20.15 -1.82 -9.87
C ALA A 81 19.85 -0.68 -8.87
N ASN A 82 19.62 0.54 -9.34
CA ASN A 82 19.33 1.70 -8.50
C ASN A 82 17.82 1.99 -8.35
N LYS A 83 16.98 1.15 -8.96
CA LYS A 83 15.53 1.32 -8.94
C LYS A 83 14.88 0.38 -7.93
N ILE A 84 13.76 0.81 -7.36
CA ILE A 84 12.91 -0.02 -6.51
C ILE A 84 11.76 -0.53 -7.38
N ASP A 85 11.76 -1.83 -7.69
CA ASP A 85 10.73 -2.45 -8.51
C ASP A 85 9.53 -2.92 -7.68
N ILE A 86 9.79 -3.41 -6.46
CA ILE A 86 8.77 -3.95 -5.56
C ILE A 86 8.98 -3.37 -4.17
N THR A 87 7.89 -2.88 -3.58
CA THR A 87 7.87 -2.41 -2.20
C THR A 87 6.82 -3.17 -1.42
N ILE A 88 7.21 -3.79 -0.31
CA ILE A 88 6.31 -4.48 0.61
C ILE A 88 6.06 -3.56 1.80
N VAL A 89 4.78 -3.32 2.11
CA VAL A 89 4.37 -2.47 3.22
C VAL A 89 3.28 -3.14 4.05
N VAL A 90 3.26 -2.86 5.34
CA VAL A 90 2.17 -3.22 6.25
C VAL A 90 1.57 -1.93 6.78
N ASP A 91 0.36 -1.61 6.35
CA ASP A 91 -0.42 -0.40 6.69
C ASP A 91 0.26 0.95 6.40
N MET A 92 1.50 0.94 5.94
CA MET A 92 2.22 2.15 5.56
C MET A 92 1.85 2.56 4.14
N LEU A 93 1.99 3.84 3.84
CA LEU A 93 1.74 4.41 2.50
C LEU A 93 0.27 4.33 2.00
N LEU A 94 -0.67 3.85 2.80
CA LEU A 94 -2.10 3.90 2.45
C LEU A 94 -2.61 5.35 2.40
N THR A 95 -2.09 6.20 3.27
CA THR A 95 -2.40 7.63 3.31
C THR A 95 -1.16 8.46 2.95
N GLY A 96 -1.37 9.59 2.27
CA GLY A 96 -0.29 10.53 1.96
C GLY A 96 0.69 10.11 0.86
N PHE A 97 0.66 8.87 0.41
CA PHE A 97 1.50 8.40 -0.70
C PHE A 97 0.79 8.61 -2.04
N ASP A 98 1.49 9.21 -2.98
CA ASP A 98 1.00 9.44 -4.33
C ASP A 98 2.14 9.32 -5.32
N SER A 99 2.05 8.35 -6.23
CA SER A 99 3.04 8.13 -7.29
C SER A 99 2.35 7.74 -8.59
N LYS A 100 2.64 8.48 -9.66
CA LYS A 100 2.18 8.13 -11.01
C LYS A 100 2.91 6.91 -11.59
N PHE A 101 4.03 6.52 -10.99
CA PHE A 101 4.83 5.36 -11.43
C PHE A 101 4.33 4.03 -10.87
N LEU A 102 3.54 4.05 -9.78
CA LEU A 102 2.98 2.83 -9.21
C LEU A 102 2.01 2.18 -10.19
N ASN A 103 2.40 1.05 -10.74
CA ASN A 103 1.64 0.35 -11.77
C ASN A 103 0.69 -0.71 -11.20
N THR A 104 1.18 -1.52 -10.27
CA THR A 104 0.43 -2.67 -9.75
C THR A 104 0.42 -2.67 -8.23
N LEU A 105 -0.75 -2.86 -7.65
CA LEU A 105 -0.94 -3.06 -6.23
C LEU A 105 -1.35 -4.51 -5.97
N TYR A 106 -0.59 -5.20 -5.14
CA TYR A 106 -0.90 -6.53 -4.62
C TYR A 106 -1.49 -6.38 -3.23
N VAL A 107 -2.73 -6.82 -3.03
CA VAL A 107 -3.44 -6.69 -1.76
C VAL A 107 -3.64 -8.05 -1.14
N ASP A 108 -2.94 -8.32 -0.05
CA ASP A 108 -3.09 -9.55 0.75
C ASP A 108 -3.59 -9.26 2.17
N LYS A 109 -4.43 -8.23 2.31
CA LYS A 109 -5.08 -7.85 3.56
C LYS A 109 -6.54 -7.52 3.29
N LYS A 110 -7.44 -7.89 4.20
CA LYS A 110 -8.82 -7.39 4.16
C LYS A 110 -8.84 -5.92 4.53
N LEU A 111 -9.29 -5.11 3.59
CA LEU A 111 -9.48 -3.68 3.75
C LEU A 111 -10.98 -3.36 3.83
N ILE A 112 -11.35 -2.31 4.55
CA ILE A 112 -12.76 -1.91 4.70
C ILE A 112 -12.95 -0.45 4.29
N TYR A 113 -14.10 -0.17 3.68
CA TYR A 113 -14.59 1.18 3.35
C TYR A 113 -13.52 2.11 2.75
N HIS A 114 -13.21 3.18 3.46
CA HIS A 114 -12.28 4.20 2.98
C HIS A 114 -10.85 3.70 2.78
N HIS A 115 -10.37 2.75 3.58
CA HIS A 115 -9.04 2.16 3.39
C HIS A 115 -8.96 1.38 2.07
N LEU A 116 -10.04 0.69 1.70
CA LEU A 116 -10.15 0.00 0.41
C LEU A 116 -10.03 0.99 -0.76
N ILE A 117 -10.83 2.06 -0.73
CA ILE A 117 -10.79 3.09 -1.77
C ILE A 117 -9.44 3.79 -1.80
N GLN A 118 -8.87 4.13 -0.64
CA GLN A 118 -7.55 4.75 -0.56
C GLN A 118 -6.46 3.86 -1.14
N ALA A 119 -6.44 2.59 -0.81
CA ALA A 119 -5.46 1.65 -1.35
C ALA A 119 -5.61 1.49 -2.87
N PHE A 120 -6.83 1.25 -3.34
CA PHE A 120 -7.09 0.98 -4.75
C PHE A 120 -6.88 2.22 -5.64
N SER A 121 -7.07 3.41 -5.10
CA SER A 121 -6.78 4.65 -5.82
C SER A 121 -5.28 4.95 -5.99
N ARG A 122 -4.37 4.20 -5.34
CA ARG A 122 -2.93 4.47 -5.44
C ARG A 122 -2.35 4.19 -6.82
N THR A 123 -2.94 3.28 -7.57
CA THR A 123 -2.46 2.89 -8.91
C THR A 123 -3.14 3.63 -10.05
N ASN A 124 -4.22 4.36 -9.81
CA ASN A 124 -5.06 4.93 -10.86
C ASN A 124 -4.48 6.18 -11.54
N ARG A 125 -3.31 6.68 -11.11
CA ARG A 125 -2.62 7.78 -11.79
C ARG A 125 -2.09 7.36 -13.14
N ILE A 126 -2.52 8.05 -14.19
CA ILE A 126 -1.99 7.89 -15.55
C ILE A 126 -0.60 8.52 -15.62
N LEU A 127 0.36 7.83 -16.21
CA LEU A 127 1.70 8.36 -16.48
C LEU A 127 1.80 8.87 -17.94
N ASN A 128 1.49 7.98 -18.87
CA ASN A 128 1.53 8.19 -20.32
C ASN A 128 0.89 6.96 -21.01
N ASP A 129 1.06 6.83 -22.31
CA ASP A 129 0.54 5.70 -23.09
C ASP A 129 1.08 4.34 -22.63
N THR A 130 2.22 4.30 -21.96
CA THR A 130 2.79 3.04 -21.42
C THR A 130 2.18 2.61 -20.10
N LYS A 131 1.53 3.54 -19.38
CA LYS A 131 0.76 3.29 -18.17
C LYS A 131 -0.56 4.08 -18.22
N PRO A 132 -1.52 3.64 -19.03
CA PRO A 132 -2.82 4.30 -19.16
C PRO A 132 -3.75 4.04 -17.96
N TYR A 133 -3.51 2.97 -17.19
CA TYR A 133 -4.26 2.59 -15.98
C TYR A 133 -3.35 1.92 -14.96
N GLY A 134 -3.88 1.64 -13.78
CA GLY A 134 -3.23 0.83 -12.76
C GLY A 134 -3.87 -0.54 -12.64
N ASN A 135 -3.11 -1.49 -12.10
CA ASN A 135 -3.56 -2.85 -11.88
C ASN A 135 -3.69 -3.13 -10.39
N ILE A 136 -4.70 -3.90 -10.02
CA ILE A 136 -4.91 -4.36 -8.65
C ILE A 136 -5.09 -5.87 -8.69
N LEU A 137 -4.25 -6.58 -7.94
CA LEU A 137 -4.42 -8.00 -7.66
C LEU A 137 -4.82 -8.16 -6.20
N ASP A 138 -6.06 -8.58 -5.99
CA ASP A 138 -6.60 -8.81 -4.66
C ASP A 138 -6.65 -10.32 -4.36
N PHE A 139 -5.92 -10.74 -3.32
CA PHE A 139 -5.87 -12.13 -2.88
C PHE A 139 -6.90 -12.49 -1.82
N ARG A 140 -7.73 -11.51 -1.41
CA ARG A 140 -8.75 -11.68 -0.37
C ARG A 140 -10.19 -11.70 -0.89
N GLY A 141 -10.37 -11.58 -2.22
CA GLY A 141 -11.68 -11.66 -2.86
C GLY A 141 -12.62 -10.52 -2.47
N GLN A 142 -12.11 -9.28 -2.45
CA GLN A 142 -12.83 -8.11 -1.94
C GLN A 142 -13.66 -7.37 -3.01
N GLN A 143 -13.88 -7.94 -4.18
CA GLN A 143 -14.57 -7.26 -5.28
C GLN A 143 -15.95 -6.69 -4.87
N SER A 144 -16.75 -7.46 -4.14
CA SER A 144 -18.06 -7.00 -3.67
C SER A 144 -17.96 -5.83 -2.69
N ALA A 145 -16.96 -5.87 -1.79
CA ALA A 145 -16.72 -4.77 -0.85
C ALA A 145 -16.22 -3.50 -1.57
N VAL A 146 -15.47 -3.66 -2.66
CA VAL A 146 -15.09 -2.55 -3.55
C VAL A 146 -16.33 -1.95 -4.20
N ASP A 147 -17.18 -2.77 -4.81
CA ASP A 147 -18.41 -2.32 -5.46
C ASP A 147 -19.35 -1.57 -4.47
N GLU A 148 -19.47 -2.06 -3.24
CA GLU A 148 -20.24 -1.40 -2.19
C GLU A 148 -19.62 -0.08 -1.74
N ALA A 149 -18.31 -0.05 -1.53
CA ALA A 149 -17.61 1.16 -1.13
C ALA A 149 -17.74 2.24 -2.22
N ILE A 150 -17.54 1.88 -3.49
CA ILE A 150 -17.68 2.80 -4.62
C ILE A 150 -19.12 3.30 -4.73
N ALA A 151 -20.12 2.44 -4.61
CA ALA A 151 -21.53 2.84 -4.64
C ALA A 151 -21.86 3.83 -3.52
N LEU A 152 -21.31 3.63 -2.33
CA LEU A 152 -21.49 4.52 -1.19
C LEU A 152 -20.95 5.94 -1.47
N PHE A 153 -19.77 6.03 -2.10
CA PHE A 153 -19.12 7.31 -2.41
C PHE A 153 -19.67 7.98 -3.69
N SER A 154 -20.32 7.24 -4.60
CA SER A 154 -20.90 7.75 -5.83
C SER A 154 -22.39 8.09 -5.75
N GLY A 155 -22.96 8.11 -4.53
CA GLY A 155 -24.37 8.44 -4.32
C GLY A 155 -25.36 7.29 -4.54
N GLY A 156 -24.88 6.02 -4.49
CA GLY A 156 -25.72 4.83 -4.45
C GLY A 156 -25.93 4.10 -5.78
N ASP A 157 -25.41 4.62 -6.89
CA ASP A 157 -25.54 3.96 -8.19
C ASP A 157 -24.33 3.08 -8.50
N LYS A 158 -24.50 1.75 -8.37
CA LYS A 158 -23.44 0.76 -8.62
C LYS A 158 -22.99 0.71 -10.09
N ASP A 159 -23.85 1.01 -11.04
CA ASP A 159 -23.53 0.96 -12.46
C ASP A 159 -22.73 2.20 -12.89
N VAL A 160 -23.02 3.37 -12.32
CA VAL A 160 -22.21 4.57 -12.49
C VAL A 160 -20.84 4.37 -11.85
N ALA A 161 -20.80 3.80 -10.66
CA ALA A 161 -19.57 3.50 -9.94
C ALA A 161 -18.63 2.59 -10.76
N ARG A 162 -19.13 1.50 -11.30
CA ARG A 162 -18.34 0.58 -12.13
C ARG A 162 -17.76 1.26 -13.39
N ARG A 163 -18.50 2.16 -14.02
CA ARG A 163 -18.02 2.89 -15.22
C ARG A 163 -16.90 3.85 -14.91
N ILE A 164 -16.85 4.41 -13.71
CA ILE A 164 -15.81 5.36 -13.29
C ILE A 164 -14.48 4.65 -12.96
N TRP A 165 -14.53 3.39 -12.51
CA TRP A 165 -13.37 2.67 -12.01
C TRP A 165 -12.83 1.57 -12.94
N LEU A 166 -13.60 1.14 -13.92
CA LEU A 166 -13.24 0.06 -14.85
C LEU A 166 -12.94 0.58 -16.27
N VAL A 167 -12.41 1.77 -16.37
CA VAL A 167 -11.91 2.29 -17.66
C VAL A 167 -10.46 1.95 -17.84
#